data_768efa039a1fc9f2b75e82bec559f2c3
#
_entry.id   768efa039a1fc9f2b75e82bec559f2c3
#
_cell.length_a   1.000
_cell.length_b   1.000
_cell.length_c   1.000
_cell.angle_alpha   90.00
_cell.angle_beta   90.00
_cell.angle_gamma   90.00
#
_symmetry.space_group_name_H-M   'P 1'
#
loop_
_entity.id
_entity.type
_entity.pdbx_description
1 polymer ?
#
loop_
_entity_poly.entity_id
_entity_poly.type
_entity_poly.pdbx_seq_one_letter_code
_entity_poly.pdbx_strand_id
1 'polypeptide(L)'
;AQSVVAGTNIPEMIESVKQLNQHGISCTIDNLGEFVSDREEAIRAKEQILEVIEAIHEHNIDAHISLKPTQLGLDIDFDFCYENIKEIVSKAHTYQIFVNFDMEDHSHLQPSFDLIDKLSEDFDNIGTVIQAYFYRAVEDIEKYKNYRLRIVKGAYKEPEEVAFQDK
;
A
#
# COMPACT_ATOMS: atom_id res chain seq x y z
N ALA A 1 3.36 -7.10 12.14
CA ALA A 1 1.98 -6.58 12.16
C ALA A 1 1.01 -7.64 11.61
N GLN A 2 -0.18 -7.69 12.16
CA GLN A 2 -1.26 -8.56 11.69
C GLN A 2 -2.04 -7.85 10.59
N SER A 3 -2.27 -8.55 9.46
CA SER A 3 -3.11 -8.04 8.38
C SER A 3 -4.60 -8.16 8.73
N VAL A 4 -5.35 -7.09 8.48
CA VAL A 4 -6.80 -7.02 8.63
C VAL A 4 -7.38 -6.41 7.37
N VAL A 5 -8.47 -6.99 6.85
CA VAL A 5 -9.17 -6.46 5.67
C VAL A 5 -10.22 -5.45 6.13
N ALA A 6 -10.22 -4.26 5.50
CA ALA A 6 -11.18 -3.21 5.82
C ALA A 6 -12.63 -3.64 5.53
N GLY A 7 -12.86 -4.29 4.39
CA GLY A 7 -14.18 -4.73 3.97
C GLY A 7 -15.17 -3.58 3.83
N THR A 8 -16.47 -3.91 3.91
CA THR A 8 -17.57 -2.92 3.85
C THR A 8 -18.03 -2.46 5.24
N ASN A 9 -17.52 -3.08 6.31
CA ASN A 9 -17.96 -2.81 7.69
C ASN A 9 -16.79 -2.26 8.51
N ILE A 10 -16.65 -0.95 8.55
CA ILE A 10 -15.62 -0.25 9.33
C ILE A 10 -15.75 -0.51 10.82
N PRO A 11 -16.97 -0.49 11.45
CA PRO A 11 -17.09 -0.82 12.88
C PRO A 11 -16.56 -2.20 13.25
N GLU A 12 -16.83 -3.22 12.45
CA GLU A 12 -16.28 -4.57 12.70
C GLU A 12 -14.76 -4.60 12.58
N MET A 13 -14.21 -3.91 11.58
CA MET A 13 -12.76 -3.78 11.41
C MET A 13 -12.13 -3.12 12.63
N ILE A 14 -12.70 -2.04 13.12
CA ILE A 14 -12.23 -1.34 14.34
C ILE A 14 -12.21 -2.28 15.54
N GLU A 15 -13.29 -3.03 15.77
CA GLU A 15 -13.35 -3.99 16.88
C GLU A 15 -12.27 -5.08 16.76
N SER A 16 -12.05 -5.61 15.57
CA SER A 16 -11.00 -6.60 15.32
C SER A 16 -9.62 -6.04 15.64
N VAL A 17 -9.33 -4.82 15.21
CA VAL A 17 -8.05 -4.16 15.47
C VAL A 17 -7.88 -3.88 16.97
N LYS A 18 -8.92 -3.40 17.65
CA LYS A 18 -8.88 -3.16 19.08
C LYS A 18 -8.52 -4.42 19.87
N GLN A 19 -9.13 -5.56 19.51
CA GLN A 19 -8.82 -6.84 20.15
C GLN A 19 -7.36 -7.23 19.96
N LEU A 20 -6.84 -7.08 18.75
CA LEU A 20 -5.43 -7.36 18.47
C LEU A 20 -4.49 -6.40 19.21
N ASN A 21 -4.84 -5.13 19.27
CA ASN A 21 -4.07 -4.13 20.01
C ASN A 21 -3.99 -4.45 21.50
N GLN A 22 -5.07 -4.98 22.09
CA GLN A 22 -5.09 -5.40 23.50
C GLN A 22 -4.08 -6.51 23.78
N HIS A 23 -3.73 -7.30 22.78
CA HIS A 23 -2.69 -8.33 22.85
C HIS A 23 -1.30 -7.81 22.45
N GLY A 24 -1.12 -6.51 22.32
CA GLY A 24 0.14 -5.91 21.91
C GLY A 24 0.47 -6.06 20.43
N ILE A 25 -0.53 -6.37 19.60
CA ILE A 25 -0.36 -6.60 18.16
C ILE A 25 -0.75 -5.36 17.39
N SER A 26 0.20 -4.82 16.63
CA SER A 26 -0.03 -3.75 15.66
C SER A 26 -0.63 -4.34 14.37
N CYS A 27 -1.47 -3.58 13.69
CA CYS A 27 -2.20 -4.07 12.51
C CYS A 27 -1.85 -3.30 11.24
N THR A 28 -1.92 -4.01 10.12
CA THR A 28 -1.94 -3.43 8.78
C THR A 28 -3.33 -3.63 8.20
N ILE A 29 -3.98 -2.55 7.77
CA ILE A 29 -5.31 -2.62 7.19
C ILE A 29 -5.19 -2.58 5.67
N ASP A 30 -5.65 -3.65 5.03
CA ASP A 30 -5.67 -3.81 3.59
C ASP A 30 -7.07 -3.53 3.05
N ASN A 31 -7.15 -2.93 1.86
CA ASN A 31 -8.37 -2.84 1.08
C ASN A 31 -8.28 -3.82 -0.09
N LEU A 32 -9.37 -4.53 -0.36
CA LEU A 32 -9.42 -5.47 -1.47
C LEU A 32 -9.57 -4.74 -2.80
N GLY A 33 -8.99 -5.31 -3.83
CA GLY A 33 -9.05 -4.84 -5.20
C GLY A 33 -7.69 -4.54 -5.80
N GLU A 34 -7.57 -4.81 -7.08
CA GLU A 34 -6.36 -4.55 -7.88
C GLU A 34 -6.75 -4.47 -9.35
N PHE A 35 -5.87 -3.90 -10.18
CA PHE A 35 -6.06 -3.80 -11.64
C PHE A 35 -7.39 -3.15 -12.05
N VAL A 36 -7.77 -2.09 -11.33
CA VAL A 36 -9.00 -1.33 -11.59
C VAL A 36 -8.88 -0.56 -12.91
N SER A 37 -9.88 -0.67 -13.77
CA SER A 37 -9.92 -0.02 -15.09
C SER A 37 -10.98 1.09 -15.22
N ASP A 38 -11.78 1.32 -14.18
CA ASP A 38 -12.85 2.30 -14.13
C ASP A 38 -12.49 3.41 -13.13
N ARG A 39 -12.53 4.67 -13.58
CA ARG A 39 -12.23 5.84 -12.72
C ARG A 39 -13.14 5.92 -11.50
N GLU A 40 -14.43 5.65 -11.65
CA GLU A 40 -15.37 5.70 -10.53
C GLU A 40 -15.04 4.66 -9.47
N GLU A 41 -14.62 3.47 -9.88
CA GLU A 41 -14.20 2.41 -8.96
C GLU A 41 -12.94 2.80 -8.20
N ALA A 42 -11.96 3.41 -8.89
CA ALA A 42 -10.74 3.91 -8.25
C ALA A 42 -11.06 5.03 -7.23
N ILE A 43 -11.98 5.92 -7.56
CA ILE A 43 -12.42 6.99 -6.65
C ILE A 43 -13.11 6.42 -5.41
N ARG A 44 -13.99 5.42 -5.59
CA ARG A 44 -14.63 4.74 -4.45
C ARG A 44 -13.61 4.06 -3.54
N ALA A 45 -12.60 3.42 -4.13
CA ALA A 45 -11.51 2.82 -3.37
C ALA A 45 -10.74 3.87 -2.55
N LYS A 46 -10.41 4.99 -3.16
CA LYS A 46 -9.76 6.12 -2.46
C LYS A 46 -10.62 6.61 -1.29
N GLU A 47 -11.90 6.85 -1.52
CA GLU A 47 -12.81 7.34 -0.50
C GLU A 47 -12.94 6.37 0.67
N GLN A 48 -13.00 5.07 0.40
CA GLN A 48 -13.02 4.05 1.43
C GLN A 48 -11.74 4.05 2.27
N ILE A 49 -10.59 4.20 1.65
CA ILE A 49 -9.30 4.30 2.36
C ILE A 49 -9.27 5.55 3.24
N LEU A 50 -9.78 6.68 2.74
CA LEU A 50 -9.86 7.91 3.53
C LEU A 50 -10.76 7.73 4.76
N GLU A 51 -11.88 7.02 4.64
CA GLU A 51 -12.75 6.68 5.78
C GLU A 51 -12.02 5.79 6.80
N VAL A 52 -11.25 4.82 6.33
CA VAL A 52 -10.44 3.95 7.21
C VAL A 52 -9.41 4.77 7.97
N ILE A 53 -8.71 5.68 7.31
CA ILE A 53 -7.73 6.58 7.95
C ILE A 53 -8.40 7.41 9.04
N GLU A 54 -9.56 7.99 8.76
CA GLU A 54 -10.33 8.75 9.75
C GLU A 54 -10.72 7.90 10.96
N ALA A 55 -11.16 6.67 10.71
CA ALA A 55 -11.54 5.73 11.77
C ALA A 55 -10.34 5.35 12.66
N ILE A 56 -9.17 5.12 12.06
CA ILE A 56 -7.93 4.86 12.81
C ILE A 56 -7.64 6.01 13.78
N HIS A 57 -7.74 7.23 13.28
CA HIS A 57 -7.50 8.43 14.09
C HIS A 57 -8.55 8.60 15.20
N GLU A 58 -9.84 8.54 14.86
CA GLU A 58 -10.93 8.73 15.80
C GLU A 58 -10.92 7.71 16.95
N HIS A 59 -10.59 6.46 16.65
CA HIS A 59 -10.57 5.37 17.63
C HIS A 59 -9.22 5.16 18.28
N ASN A 60 -8.20 5.93 17.88
CA ASN A 60 -6.85 5.86 18.41
C ASN A 60 -6.30 4.42 18.44
N ILE A 61 -6.55 3.65 17.38
CA ILE A 61 -6.07 2.28 17.24
C ILE A 61 -4.68 2.24 16.67
N ASP A 62 -3.91 1.21 17.01
CA ASP A 62 -2.57 0.97 16.46
C ASP A 62 -2.68 0.20 15.15
N ALA A 63 -2.72 0.94 14.07
CA ALA A 63 -2.82 0.41 12.72
C ALA A 63 -2.20 1.37 11.70
N HIS A 64 -1.71 0.81 10.62
CA HIS A 64 -1.36 1.56 9.42
C HIS A 64 -2.07 0.95 8.21
N ILE A 65 -2.00 1.61 7.07
CA ILE A 65 -2.69 1.14 5.87
C ILE A 65 -1.70 0.61 4.84
N SER A 66 -2.19 -0.33 4.03
CA SER A 66 -1.51 -0.83 2.86
C SER A 66 -2.40 -0.61 1.64
N LEU A 67 -1.81 -0.13 0.54
CA LEU A 67 -2.54 0.13 -0.69
C LEU A 67 -1.81 -0.45 -1.90
N LYS A 68 -2.57 -0.67 -2.97
CA LYS A 68 -2.06 -1.08 -4.27
C LYS A 68 -2.30 0.05 -5.28
N PRO A 69 -1.26 0.54 -5.97
CA PRO A 69 -1.47 1.60 -6.97
C PRO A 69 -2.50 1.25 -8.06
N THR A 70 -2.58 -0.02 -8.48
CA THR A 70 -3.58 -0.43 -9.49
C THR A 70 -5.02 -0.38 -9.00
N GLN A 71 -5.25 -0.40 -7.70
CA GLN A 71 -6.56 -0.17 -7.11
C GLN A 71 -6.99 1.31 -7.23
N LEU A 72 -6.03 2.20 -7.36
CA LEU A 72 -6.22 3.65 -7.31
C LEU A 72 -6.02 4.33 -8.67
N GLY A 73 -5.99 3.53 -9.74
CA GLY A 73 -6.04 4.03 -11.10
C GLY A 73 -4.74 3.98 -11.89
N LEU A 74 -3.72 3.25 -11.45
CA LEU A 74 -2.43 3.20 -12.17
C LEU A 74 -2.57 2.69 -13.61
N ASP A 75 -3.47 1.73 -13.87
CA ASP A 75 -3.74 1.23 -15.21
C ASP A 75 -4.58 2.18 -16.07
N ILE A 76 -5.13 3.23 -15.48
CA ILE A 76 -5.95 4.22 -16.18
C ILE A 76 -5.09 5.41 -16.63
N ASP A 77 -4.44 6.05 -15.66
CA ASP A 77 -3.64 7.25 -15.88
C ASP A 77 -2.73 7.49 -14.67
N PHE A 78 -1.46 7.75 -14.91
CA PHE A 78 -0.47 7.97 -13.85
C PHE A 78 -0.82 9.17 -12.97
N ASP A 79 -1.14 10.31 -13.58
CA ASP A 79 -1.41 11.55 -12.83
C ASP A 79 -2.70 11.43 -12.00
N PHE A 80 -3.72 10.78 -12.54
CA PHE A 80 -4.94 10.47 -11.81
C PHE A 80 -4.65 9.60 -10.59
N CYS A 81 -3.89 8.53 -10.77
CA CYS A 81 -3.46 7.64 -9.68
C CYS A 81 -2.64 8.41 -8.63
N TYR A 82 -1.70 9.22 -9.07
CA TYR A 82 -0.87 10.05 -8.20
C TYR A 82 -1.72 10.97 -7.32
N GLU A 83 -2.70 11.67 -7.90
CA GLU A 83 -3.58 12.58 -7.14
C GLU A 83 -4.43 11.83 -6.13
N ASN A 84 -4.95 10.65 -6.47
CA ASN A 84 -5.69 9.80 -5.54
C ASN A 84 -4.81 9.38 -4.35
N ILE A 85 -3.61 8.91 -4.63
CA ILE A 85 -2.68 8.44 -3.59
C ILE A 85 -2.16 9.61 -2.75
N LYS A 86 -1.89 10.75 -3.36
CA LYS A 86 -1.44 11.96 -2.65
C LYS A 86 -2.48 12.39 -1.61
N GLU A 87 -3.75 12.36 -1.94
CA GLU A 87 -4.83 12.68 -1.00
C GLU A 87 -4.83 11.73 0.21
N ILE A 88 -4.65 10.42 -0.05
CA ILE A 88 -4.55 9.41 1.00
C ILE A 88 -3.32 9.65 1.89
N VAL A 89 -2.15 9.78 1.29
CA VAL A 89 -0.88 9.95 2.00
C VAL A 89 -0.87 11.24 2.82
N SER A 90 -1.41 12.33 2.26
CA SER A 90 -1.51 13.63 2.93
C SER A 90 -2.39 13.55 4.18
N LYS A 91 -3.57 12.93 4.08
CA LYS A 91 -4.46 12.76 5.23
C LYS A 91 -3.83 11.86 6.30
N ALA A 92 -3.23 10.75 5.88
CA ALA A 92 -2.50 9.86 6.78
C ALA A 92 -1.34 10.57 7.49
N HIS A 93 -0.60 11.40 6.76
CA HIS A 93 0.49 12.20 7.33
C HIS A 93 -0.01 13.15 8.43
N THR A 94 -1.15 13.79 8.23
CA THR A 94 -1.76 14.67 9.23
C THR A 94 -2.03 13.94 10.54
N TYR A 95 -2.40 12.66 10.48
CA TYR A 95 -2.68 11.82 11.65
C TYR A 95 -1.50 10.94 12.09
N GLN A 96 -0.33 11.12 11.49
CA GLN A 96 0.87 10.31 11.76
C GLN A 96 0.64 8.80 11.49
N ILE A 97 -0.12 8.50 10.46
CA ILE A 97 -0.39 7.14 10.01
C ILE A 97 0.55 6.77 8.86
N PHE A 98 1.20 5.62 8.98
CA PHE A 98 2.08 5.09 7.96
C PHE A 98 1.28 4.47 6.81
N VAL A 99 1.75 4.66 5.57
CA VAL A 99 1.16 4.08 4.35
C VAL A 99 2.19 3.19 3.68
N ASN A 100 1.86 1.91 3.57
CA ASN A 100 2.66 0.94 2.85
C ASN A 100 2.14 0.80 1.41
N PHE A 101 3.05 0.88 0.44
CA PHE A 101 2.74 0.59 -0.96
C PHE A 101 3.07 -0.86 -1.24
N ASP A 102 2.04 -1.67 -1.48
CA ASP A 102 2.24 -3.03 -1.95
C ASP A 102 2.81 -3.02 -3.36
N MET A 103 3.77 -3.89 -3.62
CA MET A 103 4.31 -4.11 -4.96
C MET A 103 3.55 -5.24 -5.63
N GLU A 104 3.26 -5.02 -6.90
CA GLU A 104 2.46 -5.90 -7.70
C GLU A 104 3.35 -6.64 -8.71
N ASP A 105 2.85 -6.96 -9.89
CA ASP A 105 3.62 -7.65 -10.91
C ASP A 105 4.72 -6.76 -11.51
N HIS A 106 5.64 -7.35 -12.24
CA HIS A 106 6.82 -6.65 -12.78
C HIS A 106 6.47 -5.42 -13.61
N SER A 107 5.43 -5.47 -14.44
CA SER A 107 5.05 -4.35 -15.31
C SER A 107 4.63 -3.10 -14.54
N HIS A 108 4.21 -3.25 -13.28
CA HIS A 108 3.77 -2.15 -12.42
C HIS A 108 4.86 -1.65 -11.46
N LEU A 109 6.03 -2.30 -11.41
CA LEU A 109 7.09 -1.93 -10.46
C LEU A 109 7.60 -0.51 -10.69
N GLN A 110 8.08 -0.20 -11.88
CA GLN A 110 8.67 1.11 -12.15
C GLN A 110 7.65 2.25 -12.00
N PRO A 111 6.42 2.14 -12.54
CA PRO A 111 5.41 3.16 -12.28
C PRO A 111 5.09 3.35 -10.78
N SER A 112 5.07 2.26 -10.00
CA SER A 112 4.85 2.33 -8.55
C SER A 112 6.00 3.02 -7.84
N PHE A 113 7.24 2.74 -8.20
CA PHE A 113 8.41 3.43 -7.66
C PHE A 113 8.43 4.91 -8.07
N ASP A 114 7.99 5.25 -9.28
CA ASP A 114 7.87 6.65 -9.72
C ASP A 114 6.85 7.43 -8.87
N LEU A 115 5.74 6.78 -8.50
CA LEU A 115 4.77 7.36 -7.55
C LEU A 115 5.41 7.64 -6.19
N ILE A 116 6.14 6.66 -5.65
CA ILE A 116 6.82 6.78 -4.36
C ILE A 116 7.86 7.90 -4.40
N ASP A 117 8.68 7.97 -5.45
CA ASP A 117 9.69 9.01 -5.60
C ASP A 117 9.07 10.41 -5.59
N LYS A 118 7.97 10.58 -6.34
CA LYS A 118 7.28 11.87 -6.44
C LYS A 118 6.62 12.27 -5.11
N LEU A 119 5.97 11.33 -4.42
CA LEU A 119 5.34 11.58 -3.12
C LEU A 119 6.36 11.84 -2.02
N SER A 120 7.51 11.21 -2.09
CA SER A 120 8.57 11.34 -1.07
C SER A 120 9.27 12.70 -1.08
N GLU A 121 9.04 13.52 -2.11
CA GLU A 121 9.47 14.91 -2.11
C GLU A 121 8.77 15.73 -1.01
N ASP A 122 7.52 15.35 -0.68
CA ASP A 122 6.67 16.09 0.26
C ASP A 122 6.30 15.32 1.53
N PHE A 123 6.39 13.98 1.53
CA PHE A 123 5.91 13.13 2.61
C PHE A 123 6.95 12.09 3.04
N ASP A 124 7.02 11.83 4.34
CA ASP A 124 7.95 10.85 4.94
C ASP A 124 7.25 9.64 5.58
N ASN A 125 5.92 9.55 5.45
CA ASN A 125 5.12 8.48 6.05
C ASN A 125 4.83 7.32 5.09
N ILE A 126 5.75 7.04 4.17
CA ILE A 126 5.59 6.05 3.10
C ILE A 126 6.64 4.95 3.23
N GLY A 127 6.25 3.73 2.97
CA GLY A 127 7.15 2.61 2.81
C GLY A 127 6.68 1.68 1.70
N THR A 128 7.48 0.67 1.41
CA THR A 128 7.16 -0.28 0.35
C THR A 128 7.68 -1.68 0.62
N VAL A 129 7.46 -2.57 -0.34
CA VAL A 129 7.86 -3.98 -0.33
C VAL A 129 8.76 -4.23 -1.53
N ILE A 130 9.84 -4.97 -1.34
CA ILE A 130 10.68 -5.47 -2.43
C ILE A 130 10.47 -6.98 -2.53
N GLN A 131 10.21 -7.46 -3.74
CA GLN A 131 10.01 -8.87 -4.02
C GLN A 131 11.34 -9.49 -4.47
N ALA A 132 11.90 -10.37 -3.63
CA ALA A 132 13.27 -10.87 -3.79
C ALA A 132 13.49 -11.71 -5.05
N TYR A 133 12.43 -12.27 -5.65
CA TYR A 133 12.57 -13.09 -6.84
C TYR A 133 12.83 -12.29 -8.13
N PHE A 134 12.65 -10.97 -8.14
CA PHE A 134 13.00 -10.15 -9.30
C PHE A 134 14.51 -9.94 -9.40
N TYR A 135 15.03 -9.99 -10.61
CA TYR A 135 16.47 -9.73 -10.84
C TYR A 135 16.86 -8.31 -10.42
N ARG A 136 15.96 -7.34 -10.55
CA ARG A 136 16.19 -5.95 -10.14
C ARG A 136 16.15 -5.72 -8.62
N ALA A 137 15.81 -6.73 -7.81
CA ALA A 137 15.55 -6.55 -6.37
C ALA A 137 16.75 -5.95 -5.62
N VAL A 138 17.98 -6.38 -5.93
CA VAL A 138 19.19 -5.88 -5.26
C VAL A 138 19.37 -4.38 -5.50
N GLU A 139 19.19 -3.92 -6.73
CA GLU A 139 19.29 -2.50 -7.08
C GLU A 139 18.18 -1.70 -6.40
N ASP A 140 16.95 -2.23 -6.39
CA ASP A 140 15.81 -1.58 -5.74
C ASP A 140 16.02 -1.47 -4.24
N ILE A 141 16.52 -2.51 -3.58
CA ILE A 141 16.85 -2.47 -2.15
C ILE A 141 17.87 -1.37 -1.86
N GLU A 142 18.93 -1.28 -2.65
CA GLU A 142 19.97 -0.25 -2.47
C GLU A 142 19.40 1.16 -2.63
N LYS A 143 18.53 1.38 -3.62
CA LYS A 143 17.89 2.66 -3.87
C LYS A 143 16.93 3.07 -2.74
N TYR A 144 16.17 2.12 -2.20
CA TYR A 144 15.10 2.40 -1.23
C TYR A 144 15.44 2.00 0.20
N LYS A 145 16.69 1.70 0.52
CA LYS A 145 17.12 1.23 1.86
C LYS A 145 16.83 2.20 2.99
N ASN A 146 16.67 3.49 2.69
CA ASN A 146 16.35 4.51 3.70
C ASN A 146 14.85 4.67 3.93
N TYR A 147 14.03 3.96 3.17
CA TYR A 147 12.59 3.87 3.40
C TYR A 147 12.27 2.70 4.33
N ARG A 148 11.05 2.69 4.85
CA ARG A 148 10.56 1.53 5.58
C ARG A 148 10.25 0.42 4.57
N LEU A 149 11.20 -0.52 4.45
CA LEU A 149 11.12 -1.63 3.50
C LEU A 149 10.71 -2.93 4.17
N ARG A 150 9.92 -3.72 3.44
CA ARG A 150 9.70 -5.12 3.73
C ARG A 150 10.16 -5.93 2.52
N ILE A 151 10.92 -6.99 2.76
CA ILE A 151 11.41 -7.89 1.71
C ILE A 151 10.62 -9.19 1.78
N VAL A 152 10.04 -9.60 0.66
CA VAL A 152 9.27 -10.83 0.54
C VAL A 152 9.80 -11.67 -0.63
N LYS A 153 9.41 -12.94 -0.70
CA LYS A 153 9.84 -13.82 -1.79
C LYS A 153 9.29 -13.34 -3.14
N GLY A 154 8.02 -13.09 -3.21
CA GLY A 154 7.26 -12.73 -4.41
C GLY A 154 6.03 -13.62 -4.55
N ALA A 155 4.92 -13.02 -5.02
CA ALA A 155 3.60 -13.67 -5.03
C ALA A 155 3.06 -13.96 -6.42
N TYR A 156 3.55 -13.26 -7.46
CA TYR A 156 3.04 -13.37 -8.82
C TYR A 156 3.83 -14.41 -9.61
N LYS A 157 3.18 -15.01 -10.61
CA LYS A 157 3.85 -15.88 -11.56
C LYS A 157 4.47 -15.00 -12.64
N GLU A 158 5.78 -14.87 -12.62
CA GLU A 158 6.55 -14.01 -13.51
C GLU A 158 7.40 -14.81 -14.49
N PRO A 159 7.65 -14.29 -15.71
CA PRO A 159 8.50 -14.98 -16.69
C PRO A 159 9.98 -14.97 -16.26
N GLU A 160 10.74 -15.93 -16.77
CA GLU A 160 12.14 -16.10 -16.43
C GLU A 160 13.05 -14.93 -16.84
N GLU A 161 12.59 -14.07 -17.76
CA GLU A 161 13.32 -12.89 -18.21
C GLU A 161 13.42 -11.81 -17.12
N VAL A 162 12.53 -11.82 -16.13
CA VAL A 162 12.45 -10.78 -15.10
C VAL A 162 12.62 -11.31 -13.67
N ALA A 163 12.42 -12.61 -13.45
CA ALA A 163 12.41 -13.20 -12.11
C ALA A 163 13.03 -14.60 -12.08
N PHE A 164 13.63 -14.95 -10.92
CA PHE A 164 14.06 -16.30 -10.64
C PHE A 164 12.85 -17.24 -10.55
N GLN A 165 13.01 -18.44 -11.09
CA GLN A 165 11.95 -19.44 -11.05
C GLN A 165 12.11 -20.34 -9.82
N ASP A 166 10.98 -20.80 -9.27
CA ASP A 166 11.00 -21.82 -8.23
C ASP A 166 11.53 -23.16 -8.81
N LYS A 167 12.42 -23.82 -8.07
CA LYS A 167 12.90 -25.16 -8.38
C LYS A 167 12.32 -26.15 -7.38
#